data_82aece03898fbde9d83663834ede3c98
#
_entry.id   82aece03898fbde9d83663834ede3c98
#
_cell.length_a   1.000
_cell.length_b   1.000
_cell.length_c   1.000
_cell.angle_alpha   90.00
_cell.angle_beta   90.00
_cell.angle_gamma   90.00
#
_symmetry.space_group_name_H-M   'P 1'
#
loop_
_entity.id
_entity.type
_entity.pdbx_description
1 polymer ?
#
loop_
_entity_poly.entity_id
_entity_poly.type
_entity_poly.pdbx_seq_one_letter_code
_entity_poly.pdbx_strand_id
1 'polypeptide(L)' 'MRTQLTDLKKELAQIQATIIQLKTKGSLTERIKKRLENRELEIKSIIFNIR' A
#
# COMPACT_ATOMS: atom_id res chain seq x y z
N MET A 1 -4.98 6.66 20.34
CA MET A 1 -4.98 6.97 19.20
C MET A 1 -5.28 6.08 18.07
N ARG A 2 -6.48 6.14 17.76
CA ARG A 2 -7.00 5.38 16.66
C ARG A 2 -6.53 5.85 15.33
N THR A 3 -6.00 7.09 15.30
CA THR A 3 -5.56 7.68 14.06
C THR A 3 -4.48 6.85 13.37
N GLN A 4 -3.67 6.16 14.16
CA GLN A 4 -2.60 5.36 13.59
C GLN A 4 -3.15 4.27 12.65
N LEU A 5 -4.17 3.57 13.10
CA LEU A 5 -4.78 2.52 12.28
C LEU A 5 -5.47 3.12 11.07
N THR A 6 -6.15 4.25 11.27
CA THR A 6 -6.82 4.93 10.17
C THR A 6 -5.81 5.38 9.12
N ASP A 7 -4.68 5.92 9.55
CA ASP A 7 -3.64 6.38 8.63
C ASP A 7 -3.05 5.22 7.85
N LEU A 8 -2.84 4.10 8.50
CA LEU A 8 -2.30 2.93 7.83
C LEU A 8 -3.26 2.41 6.77
N LYS A 9 -4.54 2.40 7.09
CA LYS A 9 -5.54 1.96 6.12
C LYS A 9 -5.62 2.91 4.93
N LYS A 10 -5.47 4.20 5.18
CA LYS A 10 -5.46 5.19 4.12
C LYS A 10 -4.27 5.00 3.21
N GLU A 11 -3.11 4.77 3.80
CA GLU A 11 -1.90 4.56 3.02
C GLU A 11 -2.03 3.30 2.18
N LEU A 12 -2.60 2.26 2.75
CA LEU A 12 -2.81 1.02 2.02
C LEU A 12 -3.69 1.24 0.81
N ALA A 13 -4.78 1.96 1.00
CA ALA A 13 -5.69 2.28 -0.09
C ALA A 13 -4.99 3.08 -1.18
N GLN A 14 -4.15 4.03 -0.78
CA GLN A 14 -3.40 4.83 -1.73
C GLN A 14 -2.43 3.99 -2.55
N ILE A 15 -1.76 3.07 -1.88
CA ILE A 15 -0.82 2.19 -2.58
C ILE A 15 -1.55 1.36 -3.60
N GLN A 16 -2.68 0.79 -3.23
CA GLN A 16 -3.46 -0.03 -4.15
C GLN A 16 -3.96 0.80 -5.33
N ALA A 17 -4.42 2.01 -5.06
CA ALA A 17 -4.88 2.89 -6.13
C ALA A 17 -3.75 3.27 -7.06
N THR A 18 -2.56 3.52 -6.50
CA THR A 18 -1.40 3.88 -7.29
C THR A 18 -1.01 2.74 -8.22
N ILE A 19 -1.04 1.52 -7.72
CA ILE A 19 -0.69 0.35 -8.53
C ILE A 19 -1.66 0.23 -9.70
N ILE A 20 -2.95 0.40 -9.42
CA ILE A 20 -3.96 0.31 -10.46
C ILE A 20 -3.78 1.40 -11.52
N GLN A 21 -3.49 2.62 -11.06
CA GLN A 21 -3.28 3.74 -11.96
C GLN A 21 -2.09 3.50 -12.88
N LEU A 22 -0.98 3.10 -12.30
CA LEU A 22 0.24 2.86 -13.07
C LEU A 22 0.04 1.70 -14.03
N LYS A 23 -0.66 0.69 -13.57
CA LYS A 23 -0.94 -0.48 -14.42
C LYS A 23 -1.77 -0.06 -15.62
N THR A 24 -2.79 0.75 -15.39
CA THR A 24 -3.67 1.21 -16.47
C THR A 24 -2.90 2.05 -17.46
N LYS A 25 -1.98 2.88 -16.98
CA LYS A 25 -1.19 3.74 -17.85
C LYS A 25 -0.04 3.00 -18.51
N GLY A 26 0.24 1.80 -18.07
CA GLY A 26 1.36 1.06 -18.60
C GLY A 26 2.70 1.54 -18.08
N SER A 27 2.68 2.27 -16.96
CA SER A 27 3.91 2.81 -16.38
C SER A 27 4.40 2.00 -15.18
N LEU A 28 3.75 0.90 -14.88
CA LEU A 28 4.12 0.08 -13.73
C LEU A 28 5.32 -0.78 -14.08
N THR A 29 6.48 -0.38 -13.57
CA THR A 29 7.70 -1.16 -13.78
C THR A 29 7.86 -2.19 -12.66
N GLU A 30 8.70 -3.17 -12.91
CA GLU A 30 8.98 -4.21 -11.94
C GLU A 30 9.48 -3.62 -10.63
N ARG A 31 10.35 -2.62 -10.75
CA ARG A 31 10.93 -1.98 -9.59
C ARG A 31 9.86 -1.28 -8.75
N ILE A 32 9.02 -0.49 -9.39
CA ILE A 32 7.97 0.24 -8.71
C ILE A 32 6.96 -0.72 -8.09
N LYS A 33 6.60 -1.74 -8.84
CA LYS A 33 5.67 -2.74 -8.36
C LYS A 33 6.17 -3.40 -7.09
N LYS A 34 7.42 -3.83 -7.10
CA LYS A 34 8.00 -4.50 -5.95
C LYS A 34 8.03 -3.58 -4.74
N ARG A 35 8.39 -2.32 -4.97
CA ARG A 35 8.46 -1.35 -3.90
C ARG A 35 7.11 -1.14 -3.24
N LEU A 36 6.09 -0.98 -4.05
CA LEU A 36 4.75 -0.76 -3.55
C LEU A 36 4.20 -1.99 -2.84
N GLU A 37 4.46 -3.16 -3.41
CA GLU A 37 4.01 -4.40 -2.80
C GLU A 37 4.67 -4.65 -1.45
N ASN A 38 5.96 -4.33 -1.35
CA ASN A 38 6.66 -4.49 -0.09
C ASN A 38 6.06 -3.59 0.99
N ARG A 39 5.76 -2.36 0.61
CA ARG A 39 5.14 -1.44 1.56
C ARG A 39 3.75 -1.92 1.95
N GLU A 40 3.02 -2.44 0.99
CA GLU A 40 1.69 -2.95 1.25
C GLU A 40 1.73 -4.10 2.25
N LEU A 41 2.65 -5.01 2.06
CA LEU A 41 2.81 -6.14 2.98
C LEU A 41 3.19 -5.65 4.37
N GLU A 42 4.06 -4.66 4.42
CA GLU A 42 4.49 -4.11 5.69
C GLU A 42 3.31 -3.51 6.45
N ILE A 43 2.48 -2.77 5.76
CA ILE A 43 1.32 -2.14 6.38
C ILE A 43 0.33 -3.20 6.84
N LYS A 44 0.09 -4.20 6.02
CA LYS A 44 -0.82 -5.27 6.39
C LYS A 44 -0.34 -5.99 7.64
N SER A 45 0.96 -6.20 7.73
CA SER A 45 1.55 -6.86 8.89
C SER A 45 1.33 -6.03 10.15
N ILE A 46 1.53 -4.72 10.03
CA ILE A 46 1.34 -3.84 11.17
C ILE A 46 -0.12 -3.85 11.62
N ILE A 47 -1.02 -3.75 10.66
CA ILE A 47 -2.45 -3.76 10.98
C ILE A 47 -2.84 -5.06 11.66
N PHE A 48 -2.31 -6.16 11.17
CA PHE A 48 -2.60 -7.46 11.73
C PHE A 48 -2.14 -7.55 13.18
N ASN A 49 -0.99 -6.99 13.47
CA ASN A 49 -0.43 -7.04 14.82
C ASN A 49 -1.13 -6.10 15.79
N ILE A 50 -1.72 -5.04 15.28
CA ILE A 50 -2.42 -4.09 16.13
C ILE A 50 -3.70 -4.67 16.71
N ARG A 51 -4.35 -5.56 15.96
CA ARG A 51 -5.60 -6.17 16.43
C ARG A 51 -5.39 -6.95 17.70
#